data_05113530f1b989637ff96259a2fae90b
#
_entry.id   05113530f1b989637ff96259a2fae90b
#
_cell.length_a   1.000
_cell.length_b   1.000
_cell.length_c   1.000
_cell.angle_alpha   90.00
_cell.angle_beta   90.00
_cell.angle_gamma   90.00
#
_symmetry.space_group_name_H-M   'P 1'
#
loop_
_entity.id
_entity.type
_entity.pdbx_description
1 polymer ?
#
loop_
_entity_poly.entity_id
_entity_poly.type
_entity_poly.pdbx_seq_one_letter_code
_entity_poly.pdbx_strand_id
1 'polypeptide(L)'
;MTILERLKIPAIVISSVLIIIACQSANTNRILEKNSPYNYQDTLLNLDIAISEHNYRIIHKSEIGSAIRERGDKSFPLSTVISFCNITYAKEMMLINEQLINDMPCIITVRESNNGVIIGTRLMDENVSDKHEARFAARINDDLKKIMEATIL
;
A
#
# COMPACT_ATOMS: atom_id res chain seq x y z
N MET A 1 58.34 -37.39 -4.99
CA MET A 1 57.14 -38.06 -5.56
C MET A 1 55.90 -37.28 -5.11
N THR A 2 55.37 -36.54 -6.00
CA THR A 2 54.44 -35.40 -5.85
C THR A 2 53.03 -35.87 -5.53
N ILE A 3 52.46 -35.35 -4.44
CA ILE A 3 51.02 -35.46 -4.17
C ILE A 3 50.39 -34.12 -4.55
N LEU A 4 50.02 -33.97 -5.83
CA LEU A 4 49.13 -32.95 -6.37
C LEU A 4 48.06 -33.67 -7.16
N GLU A 5 47.02 -34.21 -6.53
CA GLU A 5 45.81 -34.69 -7.19
C GLU A 5 44.63 -33.90 -6.66
N ARG A 6 44.33 -32.80 -7.38
CA ARG A 6 43.10 -32.54 -8.10
C ARG A 6 41.81 -32.62 -7.26
N LEU A 7 41.49 -31.54 -6.65
CA LEU A 7 40.09 -31.27 -6.35
C LEU A 7 39.45 -30.69 -7.63
N LYS A 8 38.99 -31.56 -8.51
CA LYS A 8 38.10 -31.18 -9.62
C LYS A 8 36.69 -30.98 -9.05
N ILE A 9 36.38 -29.78 -8.59
CA ILE A 9 35.00 -29.40 -8.36
C ILE A 9 34.36 -29.26 -9.75
N PRO A 10 33.36 -30.07 -10.10
CA PRO A 10 32.80 -30.02 -11.41
C PRO A 10 32.10 -28.65 -11.62
N ALA A 11 32.36 -28.01 -12.74
CA ALA A 11 31.83 -26.70 -13.10
C ALA A 11 30.28 -26.61 -13.08
N ILE A 12 29.61 -27.77 -13.09
CA ILE A 12 28.16 -27.93 -12.98
C ILE A 12 27.62 -27.47 -11.60
N VAL A 13 28.36 -27.63 -10.52
CA VAL A 13 27.92 -27.24 -9.16
C VAL A 13 27.95 -25.71 -9.00
N ILE A 14 28.86 -25.02 -9.68
CA ILE A 14 28.95 -23.56 -9.63
C ILE A 14 27.81 -22.91 -10.46
N SER A 15 27.39 -23.54 -11.55
CA SER A 15 26.29 -23.06 -12.39
C SER A 15 24.92 -23.16 -11.69
N SER A 16 24.69 -24.19 -10.87
CA SER A 16 23.40 -24.36 -10.15
C SER A 16 23.22 -23.40 -8.98
N VAL A 17 24.31 -22.94 -8.36
CA VAL A 17 24.25 -21.96 -7.26
C VAL A 17 23.94 -20.55 -7.78
N LEU A 18 24.39 -20.20 -8.99
CA LEU A 18 24.11 -18.89 -9.62
C LEU A 18 22.64 -18.71 -10.05
N ILE A 19 21.91 -19.80 -10.31
CA ILE A 19 20.50 -19.74 -10.75
C ILE A 19 19.54 -19.48 -9.58
N ILE A 20 19.92 -19.82 -8.34
CA ILE A 20 19.05 -19.63 -7.15
C ILE A 20 19.01 -18.17 -6.69
N ILE A 21 19.97 -17.34 -7.08
CA ILE A 21 20.02 -15.92 -6.68
C ILE A 21 19.09 -15.02 -7.53
N ALA A 22 18.58 -15.51 -8.66
CA ALA A 22 17.77 -14.73 -9.59
C ALA A 22 16.26 -14.66 -9.26
N CYS A 23 15.78 -15.35 -8.22
CA CYS A 23 14.38 -15.31 -7.78
C CYS A 23 14.19 -14.60 -6.44
N GLN A 24 14.88 -13.50 -6.21
CA GLN A 24 14.39 -12.51 -5.25
C GLN A 24 13.35 -11.65 -5.99
N SER A 25 12.08 -12.06 -5.95
CA SER A 25 10.98 -11.15 -6.20
C SER A 25 11.18 -9.95 -5.29
N ALA A 26 11.41 -8.79 -5.89
CA ALA A 26 11.42 -7.53 -5.18
C ALA A 26 10.00 -7.37 -4.58
N ASN A 27 9.84 -7.82 -3.34
CA ASN A 27 8.64 -7.53 -2.55
C ASN A 27 8.74 -6.04 -2.18
N THR A 28 8.43 -5.18 -3.14
CA THR A 28 8.34 -3.75 -2.89
C THR A 28 7.18 -3.56 -1.93
N ASN A 29 7.50 -3.21 -0.68
CA ASN A 29 6.49 -2.85 0.29
C ASN A 29 5.73 -1.61 -0.22
N ARG A 30 4.54 -1.84 -0.79
CA ARG A 30 3.67 -0.78 -1.32
C ARG A 30 2.84 -0.09 -0.23
N ILE A 31 3.09 -0.38 1.03
CA ILE A 31 2.41 0.27 2.14
C ILE A 31 3.17 1.54 2.51
N LEU A 32 2.46 2.66 2.48
CA LEU A 32 2.93 3.95 2.98
C LEU A 32 2.19 4.26 4.29
N GLU A 33 2.94 4.54 5.35
CA GLU A 33 2.39 4.93 6.65
C GLU A 33 3.03 6.23 7.15
N LYS A 34 2.23 7.03 7.87
CA LYS A 34 2.67 8.25 8.55
C LYS A 34 2.01 8.35 9.92
N ASN A 35 2.69 8.97 10.88
CA ASN A 35 2.08 9.34 12.16
C ASN A 35 1.23 10.59 11.97
N SER A 36 0.03 10.59 12.56
CA SER A 36 -0.80 11.80 12.67
C SER A 36 -0.43 12.54 13.96
N PRO A 37 -0.32 13.87 13.94
CA PRO A 37 -0.17 14.68 15.15
C PRO A 37 -1.47 14.85 15.92
N TYR A 38 -2.60 14.40 15.34
CA TYR A 38 -3.94 14.56 15.88
C TYR A 38 -4.41 13.28 16.59
N ASN A 39 -5.45 13.41 17.42
CA ASN A 39 -6.16 12.24 17.93
C ASN A 39 -6.91 11.51 16.81
N TYR A 40 -7.46 10.34 17.13
CA TYR A 40 -8.11 9.48 16.15
C TYR A 40 -9.31 10.13 15.45
N GLN A 41 -10.17 10.84 16.19
CA GLN A 41 -11.38 11.46 15.62
C GLN A 41 -11.03 12.64 14.73
N ASP A 42 -10.09 13.50 15.15
CA ASP A 42 -9.64 14.64 14.35
C ASP A 42 -8.91 14.17 13.10
N THR A 43 -8.12 13.09 13.19
CA THR A 43 -7.48 12.49 12.01
C THR A 43 -8.52 12.00 11.00
N LEU A 44 -9.60 11.35 11.45
CA LEU A 44 -10.68 10.91 10.56
C LEU A 44 -11.40 12.09 9.91
N LEU A 45 -11.69 13.16 10.67
CA LEU A 45 -12.33 14.35 10.14
C LEU A 45 -11.46 15.04 9.09
N ASN A 46 -10.18 15.25 9.39
CA ASN A 46 -9.23 15.85 8.45
C ASN A 46 -9.10 15.00 7.18
N LEU A 47 -9.08 13.67 7.32
CA LEU A 47 -9.02 12.76 6.17
C LEU A 47 -10.26 12.87 5.28
N ASP A 48 -11.45 12.99 5.85
CA ASP A 48 -12.69 13.18 5.09
C ASP A 48 -12.63 14.47 4.25
N ILE A 49 -12.15 15.55 4.85
CA ILE A 49 -11.96 16.84 4.18
C ILE A 49 -10.92 16.69 3.06
N ALA A 50 -9.75 16.12 3.36
CA ALA A 50 -8.67 15.95 2.40
C ALA A 50 -9.09 15.11 1.18
N ILE A 51 -9.82 14.00 1.39
CA ILE A 51 -10.36 13.18 0.29
C ILE A 51 -11.27 14.01 -0.62
N SER A 52 -12.16 14.80 -0.02
CA SER A 52 -13.11 15.64 -0.75
C SER A 52 -12.41 16.76 -1.55
N GLU A 53 -11.44 17.43 -0.94
CA GLU A 53 -10.66 18.51 -1.57
C GLU A 53 -9.81 18.03 -2.75
N HIS A 54 -9.40 16.75 -2.73
CA HIS A 54 -8.70 16.11 -3.84
C HIS A 54 -9.64 15.49 -4.89
N ASN A 55 -10.92 15.86 -4.86
CA ASN A 55 -11.91 15.45 -5.88
C ASN A 55 -12.22 13.95 -5.88
N TYR A 56 -12.08 13.30 -4.74
CA TYR A 56 -12.51 11.92 -4.51
C TYR A 56 -13.80 11.90 -3.69
N ARG A 57 -14.55 10.82 -3.85
CA ARG A 57 -15.77 10.56 -3.09
C ARG A 57 -15.58 9.34 -2.20
N ILE A 58 -15.88 9.47 -0.92
CA ILE A 58 -15.92 8.34 0.01
C ILE A 58 -17.08 7.42 -0.40
N ILE A 59 -16.78 6.13 -0.52
CA ILE A 59 -17.72 5.08 -0.86
C ILE A 59 -18.19 4.36 0.38
N HIS A 60 -17.25 4.01 1.29
CA HIS A 60 -17.52 3.24 2.48
C HIS A 60 -16.50 3.52 3.58
N LYS A 61 -16.95 3.43 4.84
CA LYS A 61 -16.12 3.42 6.04
C LYS A 61 -16.38 2.14 6.82
N SER A 62 -15.33 1.38 7.09
CA SER A 62 -15.36 0.17 7.92
C SER A 62 -14.73 0.47 9.27
N GLU A 63 -15.55 0.69 10.29
CA GLU A 63 -15.11 1.01 11.66
C GLU A 63 -14.81 -0.28 12.44
N ILE A 64 -13.71 -0.95 12.08
CA ILE A 64 -13.35 -2.28 12.55
C ILE A 64 -13.11 -2.29 14.06
N GLY A 65 -12.34 -1.32 14.58
CA GLY A 65 -12.05 -1.22 16.02
C GLY A 65 -13.30 -1.01 16.86
N SER A 66 -14.23 -0.16 16.41
CA SER A 66 -15.53 0.06 17.08
C SER A 66 -16.36 -1.22 17.10
N ALA A 67 -16.46 -1.91 15.98
CA ALA A 67 -17.20 -3.17 15.88
C ALA A 67 -16.65 -4.28 16.80
N ILE A 68 -15.32 -4.32 17.00
CA ILE A 68 -14.69 -5.26 17.93
C ILE A 68 -15.03 -4.87 19.38
N ARG A 69 -14.97 -3.57 19.73
CA ARG A 69 -15.35 -3.07 21.06
C ARG A 69 -16.82 -3.38 21.41
N GLU A 70 -17.71 -3.29 20.45
CA GLU A 70 -19.12 -3.64 20.61
C GLU A 70 -19.34 -5.12 20.91
N ARG A 71 -18.46 -5.99 20.40
CA ARG A 71 -18.49 -7.44 20.64
C ARG A 71 -17.83 -7.89 21.94
N GLY A 72 -17.37 -6.94 22.78
CA GLY A 72 -16.93 -7.21 24.15
C GLY A 72 -15.48 -6.85 24.46
N ASP A 73 -14.59 -6.67 23.49
CA ASP A 73 -13.22 -6.22 23.75
C ASP A 73 -13.16 -4.68 23.78
N LYS A 74 -13.54 -4.12 24.92
CA LYS A 74 -13.62 -2.67 25.12
C LYS A 74 -12.29 -1.94 25.00
N SER A 75 -11.17 -2.65 25.14
CA SER A 75 -9.81 -2.10 25.11
C SER A 75 -9.18 -2.12 23.72
N PHE A 76 -9.83 -2.75 22.72
CA PHE A 76 -9.27 -2.89 21.39
C PHE A 76 -9.00 -1.51 20.76
N PRO A 77 -7.83 -1.30 20.10
CA PRO A 77 -7.51 -0.03 19.44
C PRO A 77 -8.52 0.33 18.35
N LEU A 78 -8.93 1.60 18.32
CA LEU A 78 -9.79 2.09 17.23
C LEU A 78 -9.06 1.98 15.90
N SER A 79 -9.79 1.54 14.89
CA SER A 79 -9.28 1.41 13.52
C SER A 79 -10.41 1.52 12.52
N THR A 80 -10.18 2.29 11.46
CA THR A 80 -11.12 2.49 10.36
C THR A 80 -10.40 2.32 9.03
N VAL A 81 -11.06 1.64 8.09
CA VAL A 81 -10.68 1.60 6.67
C VAL A 81 -11.66 2.48 5.90
N ILE A 82 -11.14 3.47 5.19
CA ILE A 82 -11.93 4.39 4.37
C ILE A 82 -11.67 4.07 2.91
N SER A 83 -12.72 3.71 2.19
CA SER A 83 -12.70 3.43 0.75
C SER A 83 -13.24 4.63 -0.01
N PHE A 84 -12.54 5.07 -1.04
CA PHE A 84 -12.93 6.22 -1.84
C PHE A 84 -12.51 6.05 -3.31
N CYS A 85 -13.18 6.78 -4.20
CA CYS A 85 -12.94 6.68 -5.63
C CYS A 85 -13.20 8.01 -6.33
N ASN A 86 -12.46 8.24 -7.42
CA ASN A 86 -12.81 9.20 -8.46
C ASN A 86 -13.26 8.41 -9.69
N ILE A 87 -14.52 8.57 -10.09
CA ILE A 87 -15.12 7.75 -11.17
C ILE A 87 -14.46 7.98 -12.54
N THR A 88 -13.92 9.17 -12.78
CA THR A 88 -13.19 9.47 -14.01
C THR A 88 -11.89 8.66 -14.08
N TYR A 89 -11.14 8.60 -12.96
CA TYR A 89 -9.93 7.79 -12.86
C TYR A 89 -10.25 6.29 -12.90
N ALA A 90 -11.33 5.85 -12.26
CA ALA A 90 -11.77 4.46 -12.34
C ALA A 90 -12.04 4.04 -13.79
N LYS A 91 -12.74 4.88 -14.57
CA LYS A 91 -12.98 4.63 -16.00
C LYS A 91 -11.66 4.57 -16.79
N GLU A 92 -10.76 5.54 -16.58
CA GLU A 92 -9.45 5.59 -17.25
C GLU A 92 -8.64 4.32 -16.97
N MET A 93 -8.58 3.93 -15.70
CA MET A 93 -7.87 2.76 -15.23
C MET A 93 -8.33 1.47 -15.92
N MET A 94 -9.64 1.26 -16.00
CA MET A 94 -10.21 0.08 -16.66
C MET A 94 -10.01 0.09 -18.19
N LEU A 95 -9.88 1.28 -18.82
CA LEU A 95 -9.54 1.38 -20.25
C LEU A 95 -8.07 1.07 -20.52
N ILE A 96 -7.19 1.30 -19.55
CA ILE A 96 -5.76 0.92 -19.64
C ILE A 96 -5.63 -0.59 -19.49
N ASN A 97 -6.18 -1.15 -18.42
CA ASN A 97 -6.14 -2.58 -18.11
C ASN A 97 -7.33 -2.92 -17.20
N GLU A 98 -8.26 -3.73 -17.69
CA GLU A 98 -9.47 -4.11 -16.94
C GLU A 98 -9.17 -4.85 -15.63
N GLN A 99 -8.01 -5.53 -15.53
CA GLN A 99 -7.61 -6.26 -14.32
C GLN A 99 -7.28 -5.33 -13.14
N LEU A 100 -7.01 -4.05 -13.41
CA LEU A 100 -6.77 -3.04 -12.37
C LEU A 100 -8.01 -2.76 -11.51
N ILE A 101 -9.19 -3.26 -11.90
CA ILE A 101 -10.38 -3.23 -11.03
C ILE A 101 -10.10 -3.87 -9.66
N ASN A 102 -9.14 -4.81 -9.58
CA ASN A 102 -8.75 -5.44 -8.33
C ASN A 102 -7.95 -4.52 -7.39
N ASP A 103 -7.43 -3.40 -7.88
CA ASP A 103 -6.79 -2.36 -7.08
C ASP A 103 -7.77 -1.26 -6.64
N MET A 104 -9.06 -1.37 -7.03
CA MET A 104 -10.12 -0.46 -6.61
C MET A 104 -10.96 -1.02 -5.45
N PRO A 105 -11.51 -0.14 -4.62
CA PRO A 105 -11.31 1.30 -4.52
C PRO A 105 -9.99 1.67 -3.86
N CYS A 106 -9.54 2.91 -4.00
CA CYS A 106 -8.46 3.42 -3.16
C CYS A 106 -8.86 3.33 -1.69
N ILE A 107 -7.91 3.02 -0.82
CA ILE A 107 -8.15 2.94 0.62
C ILE A 107 -7.11 3.76 1.39
N ILE A 108 -7.57 4.40 2.47
CA ILE A 108 -6.71 4.91 3.53
C ILE A 108 -7.22 4.35 4.85
N THR A 109 -6.28 3.93 5.69
CA THR A 109 -6.57 3.42 7.03
C THR A 109 -6.15 4.44 8.08
N VAL A 110 -6.94 4.52 9.17
CA VAL A 110 -6.58 5.27 10.37
C VAL A 110 -6.66 4.29 11.53
N ARG A 111 -5.61 4.21 12.35
CA ARG A 111 -5.59 3.31 13.51
C ARG A 111 -4.85 3.90 14.69
N GLU A 112 -5.35 3.60 15.89
CA GLU A 112 -4.61 3.81 17.13
C GLU A 112 -3.44 2.82 17.24
N SER A 113 -2.34 3.26 17.79
CA SER A 113 -1.18 2.45 18.13
C SER A 113 -0.59 2.91 19.47
N ASN A 114 0.39 2.16 20.00
CA ASN A 114 1.07 2.53 21.25
C ASN A 114 1.75 3.91 21.19
N ASN A 115 2.07 4.40 19.99
CA ASN A 115 2.82 5.64 19.75
C ASN A 115 1.94 6.75 19.13
N GLY A 116 0.63 6.66 19.23
CA GLY A 116 -0.30 7.64 18.67
C GLY A 116 -1.16 7.08 17.53
N VAL A 117 -1.58 7.93 16.63
CA VAL A 117 -2.44 7.57 15.50
C VAL A 117 -1.61 7.43 14.24
N ILE A 118 -1.85 6.36 13.50
CA ILE A 118 -1.18 6.06 12.23
C ILE A 118 -2.20 6.12 11.11
N ILE A 119 -1.86 6.84 10.06
CA ILE A 119 -2.55 6.86 8.78
C ILE A 119 -1.74 6.06 7.76
N GLY A 120 -2.39 5.20 6.99
CA GLY A 120 -1.70 4.34 6.02
C GLY A 120 -2.49 4.09 4.76
N THR A 121 -1.80 3.85 3.65
CA THR A 121 -2.39 3.48 2.36
C THR A 121 -1.57 2.43 1.65
N ARG A 122 -2.19 1.74 0.70
CA ARG A 122 -1.50 0.90 -0.27
C ARG A 122 -1.34 1.66 -1.57
N LEU A 123 -0.10 1.79 -2.04
CA LEU A 123 0.24 2.38 -3.33
C LEU A 123 0.02 1.36 -4.46
N MET A 124 -0.32 1.84 -5.65
CA MET A 124 -0.33 1.04 -6.87
C MET A 124 1.09 0.64 -7.27
N ASP A 125 1.23 -0.42 -8.04
CA ASP A 125 2.53 -0.84 -8.58
C ASP A 125 2.93 0.06 -9.75
N GLU A 126 4.04 0.77 -9.60
CA GLU A 126 4.63 1.60 -10.65
C GLU A 126 5.65 0.82 -11.52
N ASN A 127 6.05 -0.40 -11.05
CA ASN A 127 7.07 -1.22 -11.71
C ASN A 127 6.43 -2.24 -12.67
N VAL A 128 5.49 -1.77 -13.48
CA VAL A 128 4.81 -2.57 -14.50
C VAL A 128 5.42 -2.31 -15.88
N SER A 129 5.33 -3.29 -16.80
CA SER A 129 5.93 -3.20 -18.13
C SER A 129 5.23 -2.18 -19.02
N ASP A 130 3.91 -1.99 -18.86
CA ASP A 130 3.15 -1.02 -19.63
C ASP A 130 3.41 0.40 -19.10
N LYS A 131 3.96 1.27 -19.95
CA LYS A 131 4.31 2.64 -19.57
C LYS A 131 3.09 3.52 -19.30
N HIS A 132 1.93 3.21 -19.88
CA HIS A 132 0.70 3.96 -19.64
C HIS A 132 0.15 3.62 -18.25
N GLU A 133 0.13 2.33 -17.92
CA GLU A 133 -0.24 1.83 -16.59
C GLU A 133 0.69 2.39 -15.51
N ALA A 134 2.01 2.34 -15.72
CA ALA A 134 2.99 2.89 -14.79
C ALA A 134 2.77 4.39 -14.50
N ARG A 135 2.52 5.19 -15.54
CA ARG A 135 2.22 6.64 -15.37
C ARG A 135 0.91 6.89 -14.66
N PHE A 136 -0.10 6.07 -14.95
CA PHE A 136 -1.38 6.15 -14.23
C PHE A 136 -1.18 5.83 -12.75
N ALA A 137 -0.49 4.73 -12.42
CA ALA A 137 -0.17 4.34 -11.06
C ALA A 137 0.59 5.44 -10.30
N ALA A 138 1.61 6.04 -10.92
CA ALA A 138 2.37 7.13 -10.33
C ALA A 138 1.49 8.36 -10.00
N ARG A 139 0.54 8.70 -10.88
CA ARG A 139 -0.40 9.81 -10.63
C ARG A 139 -1.34 9.51 -9.45
N ILE A 140 -1.92 8.32 -9.39
CA ILE A 140 -2.79 7.94 -8.26
C ILE A 140 -1.99 7.89 -6.96
N ASN A 141 -0.77 7.38 -6.99
CA ASN A 141 0.12 7.36 -5.83
C ASN A 141 0.47 8.76 -5.33
N ASP A 142 0.66 9.72 -6.24
CA ASP A 142 0.88 11.13 -5.90
C ASP A 142 -0.35 11.74 -5.22
N ASP A 143 -1.55 11.48 -5.74
CA ASP A 143 -2.80 11.91 -5.11
C ASP A 143 -2.96 11.32 -3.70
N LEU A 144 -2.70 10.02 -3.53
CA LEU A 144 -2.76 9.34 -2.21
C LEU A 144 -1.79 9.98 -1.21
N LYS A 145 -0.56 10.28 -1.63
CA LYS A 145 0.44 10.96 -0.80
C LYS A 145 -0.04 12.36 -0.38
N LYS A 146 -0.59 13.15 -1.32
CA LYS A 146 -1.12 14.49 -1.06
C LYS A 146 -2.30 14.46 -0.09
N ILE A 147 -3.24 13.51 -0.27
CA ILE A 147 -4.36 13.33 0.66
C ILE A 147 -3.85 13.03 2.07
N MET A 148 -2.89 12.10 2.20
CA MET A 148 -2.29 11.79 3.50
C MET A 148 -1.57 12.99 4.11
N GLU A 149 -0.85 13.78 3.32
CA GLU A 149 -0.18 15.00 3.77
C GLU A 149 -1.17 16.04 4.24
N ALA A 150 -2.21 16.33 3.46
CA ALA A 150 -3.26 17.28 3.84
C ALA A 150 -4.02 16.86 5.12
N THR A 151 -4.10 15.54 5.39
CA THR A 151 -4.74 15.02 6.61
C THR A 151 -3.96 15.35 7.88
N ILE A 152 -2.62 15.44 7.80
CA ILE A 152 -1.73 15.54 8.97
C ILE A 152 -1.04 16.92 9.08
N LEU A 153 -1.37 17.87 8.19
CA LEU A 153 -0.94 19.27 8.27
C LEU A 153 -1.83 20.06 9.24
#